data_7f6c5f521912339340b6622d07785c0e
#
_entry.id   7f6c5f521912339340b6622d07785c0e
#
_cell.length_a   1.000
_cell.length_b   1.000
_cell.length_c   1.000
_cell.angle_alpha   90.00
_cell.angle_beta   90.00
_cell.angle_gamma   90.00
#
_symmetry.space_group_name_H-M   'P 1'
#
loop_
_entity.id
_entity.type
_entity.pdbx_description
1 polymer ?
#
loop_
_entity_poly.entity_id
_entity_poly.type
_entity_poly.pdbx_seq_one_letter_code
_entity_poly.pdbx_strand_id
1 'polypeptide(L)'
;SDVYKRQNMYRYKQQLASYQEQVVRLERERDSLVIRSEAYDRIETELTAYRQKMEQLEREILVLSGDNNLLDNATGKVDVDVPKLLCALKDDPLHVNPSKEEWAEIIGMTDLLFNNFLTDLRNKYSITRHEQEICCLIKWNFSRKEQLAVFNNTPDALTKSKGRLKKRLGLDEKTDLDAYVRLL
;
A
#
# COMPACT_ATOMS: atom_id res chain seq x y z
N SER A 1 16.90 -60.59 10.98
CA SER A 1 17.14 -59.55 12.00
C SER A 1 17.94 -58.36 11.45
N ASP A 2 19.01 -58.56 10.64
CA ASP A 2 19.86 -57.48 10.09
C ASP A 2 19.15 -56.66 8.99
N VAL A 3 18.34 -57.27 8.17
CA VAL A 3 17.59 -56.57 7.10
C VAL A 3 16.60 -55.58 7.71
N TYR A 4 15.90 -55.93 8.78
CA TYR A 4 14.95 -55.06 9.49
C TYR A 4 15.65 -53.83 10.13
N LYS A 5 16.85 -54.05 10.70
CA LYS A 5 17.67 -52.96 11.26
C LYS A 5 18.13 -51.99 10.19
N ARG A 6 18.55 -52.50 9.01
CA ARG A 6 18.99 -51.67 7.87
C ARG A 6 17.80 -50.85 7.31
N GLN A 7 16.62 -51.42 7.16
CA GLN A 7 15.43 -50.72 6.68
C GLN A 7 15.01 -49.61 7.64
N ASN A 8 15.01 -49.88 8.95
CA ASN A 8 14.70 -48.84 9.93
C ASN A 8 15.73 -47.71 9.96
N MET A 9 17.00 -48.06 9.87
CA MET A 9 18.06 -47.06 9.81
C MET A 9 17.95 -46.16 8.55
N TYR A 10 17.60 -46.73 7.40
CA TYR A 10 17.36 -45.96 6.17
C TYR A 10 16.15 -45.02 6.33
N ARG A 11 15.07 -45.49 6.90
CA ARG A 11 13.88 -44.67 7.18
C ARG A 11 14.18 -43.53 8.13
N TYR A 12 14.94 -43.80 9.19
CA TYR A 12 15.35 -42.72 10.12
C TYR A 12 16.28 -41.70 9.47
N LYS A 13 17.18 -42.13 8.61
CA LYS A 13 18.01 -41.18 7.85
C LYS A 13 17.22 -40.30 6.92
N GLN A 14 16.21 -40.82 6.25
CA GLN A 14 15.31 -40.01 5.40
C GLN A 14 14.49 -39.03 6.24
N GLN A 15 13.98 -39.46 7.38
CA GLN A 15 13.25 -38.56 8.31
C GLN A 15 14.16 -37.45 8.83
N LEU A 16 15.38 -37.78 9.21
CA LEU A 16 16.36 -36.80 9.67
C LEU A 16 16.69 -35.79 8.60
N ALA A 17 16.92 -36.20 7.37
CA ALA A 17 17.16 -35.30 6.24
C ALA A 17 15.98 -34.36 5.99
N SER A 18 14.75 -34.87 6.05
CA SER A 18 13.53 -34.08 5.91
C SER A 18 13.40 -33.02 7.03
N TYR A 19 13.67 -33.39 8.27
CA TYR A 19 13.66 -32.43 9.37
C TYR A 19 14.76 -31.37 9.27
N GLN A 20 15.95 -31.76 8.84
CA GLN A 20 17.05 -30.81 8.59
C GLN A 20 16.68 -29.77 7.54
N GLU A 21 16.05 -30.21 6.45
CA GLU A 21 15.56 -29.28 5.40
C GLU A 21 14.49 -28.31 5.92
N GLN A 22 13.56 -28.82 6.73
CA GLN A 22 12.54 -27.97 7.37
C GLN A 22 13.15 -26.95 8.32
N VAL A 23 14.14 -27.33 9.13
CA VAL A 23 14.85 -26.40 10.03
C VAL A 23 15.52 -25.28 9.24
N VAL A 24 16.28 -25.61 8.20
CA VAL A 24 16.95 -24.61 7.36
C VAL A 24 15.95 -23.64 6.72
N ARG A 25 14.80 -24.13 6.27
CA ARG A 25 13.74 -23.28 5.71
C ARG A 25 13.16 -22.32 6.75
N LEU A 26 12.83 -22.83 7.94
CA LEU A 26 12.28 -22.02 9.03
C LEU A 26 13.28 -20.98 9.54
N GLU A 27 14.57 -21.31 9.59
CA GLU A 27 15.62 -20.35 9.95
C GLU A 27 15.71 -19.21 8.95
N ARG A 28 15.65 -19.48 7.64
CA ARG A 28 15.63 -18.43 6.61
C ARG A 28 14.40 -17.54 6.71
N GLU A 29 13.24 -18.14 6.98
CA GLU A 29 12.00 -17.39 7.15
C GLU A 29 12.05 -16.49 8.39
N ARG A 30 12.55 -17.00 9.52
CA ARG A 30 12.78 -16.21 10.73
C ARG A 30 13.72 -15.03 10.47
N ASP A 31 14.87 -15.25 9.81
CA ASP A 31 15.85 -14.21 9.54
C ASP A 31 15.27 -13.13 8.61
N SER A 32 14.46 -13.52 7.63
CA SER A 32 13.72 -12.58 6.77
C SER A 32 12.73 -11.72 7.55
N LEU A 33 12.05 -12.28 8.55
CA LEU A 33 11.11 -11.54 9.41
C LEU A 33 11.84 -10.57 10.35
N VAL A 34 13.00 -10.96 10.89
CA VAL A 34 13.84 -10.09 11.73
C VAL A 34 14.32 -8.88 10.94
N ILE A 35 14.86 -9.08 9.73
CA ILE A 35 15.31 -7.98 8.85
C ILE A 35 14.15 -7.03 8.53
N ARG A 36 12.96 -7.55 8.29
CA ARG A 36 11.75 -6.75 8.02
C ARG A 36 11.32 -5.94 9.23
N SER A 37 11.39 -6.51 10.44
CA SER A 37 11.09 -5.82 11.70
C SER A 37 12.07 -4.67 11.96
N GLU A 38 13.38 -4.91 11.81
CA GLU A 38 14.41 -3.89 11.98
C GLU A 38 14.27 -2.73 10.97
N ALA A 39 13.90 -3.02 9.73
CA ALA A 39 13.64 -2.00 8.71
C ALA A 39 12.41 -1.15 9.06
N TYR A 40 11.36 -1.78 9.58
CA TYR A 40 10.16 -1.09 10.04
C TYR A 40 10.47 -0.13 11.20
N ASP A 41 11.20 -0.60 12.21
CA ASP A 41 11.58 0.20 13.38
C ASP A 41 12.43 1.42 13.01
N ARG A 42 13.33 1.27 12.01
CA ARG A 42 14.12 2.41 11.49
C ARG A 42 13.24 3.45 10.82
N ILE A 43 12.32 3.02 9.94
CA ILE A 43 11.40 3.92 9.23
C ILE A 43 10.51 4.66 10.23
N GLU A 44 9.99 3.98 11.24
CA GLU A 44 9.16 4.60 12.28
C GLU A 44 9.95 5.66 13.08
N THR A 45 11.21 5.36 13.42
CA THR A 45 12.10 6.30 14.10
C THR A 45 12.36 7.55 13.23
N GLU A 46 12.66 7.38 11.95
CA GLU A 46 12.87 8.48 11.02
C GLU A 46 11.61 9.33 10.83
N LEU A 47 10.45 8.69 10.69
CA LEU A 47 9.16 9.38 10.58
C LEU A 47 8.88 10.24 11.81
N THR A 48 9.15 9.72 12.99
CA THR A 48 8.98 10.47 14.26
C THR A 48 9.90 11.68 14.31
N ALA A 49 11.17 11.53 13.90
CA ALA A 49 12.13 12.63 13.85
C ALA A 49 11.71 13.72 12.84
N TYR A 50 11.23 13.34 11.65
CA TYR A 50 10.74 14.29 10.66
C TYR A 50 9.48 15.03 11.12
N ARG A 51 8.54 14.34 11.76
CA ARG A 51 7.33 14.97 12.34
C ARG A 51 7.70 16.04 13.36
N GLN A 52 8.62 15.74 14.28
CA GLN A 52 9.09 16.71 15.28
C GLN A 52 9.75 17.92 14.63
N LYS A 53 10.54 17.71 13.56
CA LYS A 53 11.18 18.80 12.83
C LYS A 53 10.16 19.65 12.07
N MET A 54 9.14 19.05 11.50
CA MET A 54 8.04 19.79 10.86
C MET A 54 7.30 20.67 11.85
N GLU A 55 6.93 20.14 13.03
CA GLU A 55 6.27 20.92 14.08
C GLU A 55 7.14 22.08 14.59
N GLN A 56 8.45 21.89 14.63
CA GLN A 56 9.37 22.96 15.00
C GLN A 56 9.39 24.06 13.93
N LEU A 57 9.50 23.71 12.66
CA LEU A 57 9.48 24.66 11.55
C LEU A 57 8.15 25.41 11.45
N GLU A 58 7.03 24.73 11.68
CA GLU A 58 5.71 25.36 11.72
C GLU A 58 5.63 26.42 12.84
N ARG A 59 6.17 26.12 14.02
CA ARG A 59 6.28 27.09 15.12
C ARG A 59 7.18 28.28 14.76
N GLU A 60 8.31 28.04 14.12
CA GLU A 60 9.22 29.11 13.67
C GLU A 60 8.58 30.01 12.62
N ILE A 61 7.88 29.42 11.66
CA ILE A 61 7.12 30.17 10.63
C ILE A 61 6.06 31.05 11.30
N LEU A 62 5.35 30.53 12.28
CA LEU A 62 4.34 31.26 13.03
C LEU A 62 4.94 32.48 13.75
N VAL A 63 6.09 32.31 14.41
CA VAL A 63 6.79 33.39 15.10
C VAL A 63 7.29 34.45 14.13
N LEU A 64 7.80 34.05 12.96
CA LEU A 64 8.35 34.98 11.94
C LEU A 64 7.24 35.72 11.18
N SER A 65 6.08 35.10 10.96
CA SER A 65 4.99 35.71 10.19
C SER A 65 4.21 36.77 10.97
N GLY A 66 4.27 36.76 12.30
CA GLY A 66 3.59 37.75 13.14
C GLY A 66 2.07 37.80 13.00
N ASP A 67 1.51 36.85 12.30
CA ASP A 67 0.12 36.85 11.86
C ASP A 67 -0.64 35.64 12.42
N ASN A 68 -1.48 35.87 13.41
CA ASN A 68 -2.32 34.81 14.00
C ASN A 68 -3.36 34.23 13.02
N ASN A 69 -3.51 34.81 11.81
CA ASN A 69 -4.45 34.36 10.80
C ASN A 69 -3.88 33.28 9.86
N LEU A 70 -2.58 33.02 9.88
CA LEU A 70 -1.99 31.94 9.08
C LEU A 70 -2.20 30.55 9.70
N LEU A 71 -2.49 30.49 11.00
CA LEU A 71 -2.82 29.23 11.68
C LEU A 71 -4.16 28.65 11.19
N ASP A 72 -5.16 29.49 10.94
CA ASP A 72 -6.47 29.06 10.45
C ASP A 72 -6.43 28.53 9.00
N ASN A 73 -5.44 28.96 8.20
CA ASN A 73 -5.26 28.48 6.84
C ASN A 73 -4.27 27.28 6.72
N ALA A 74 -3.36 27.12 7.68
CA ALA A 74 -2.48 25.95 7.74
C ALA A 74 -3.14 24.76 8.48
N THR A 75 -4.05 25.02 9.42
CA THR A 75 -4.84 24.01 10.14
C THR A 75 -6.13 23.65 9.43
N GLY A 76 -6.41 24.21 8.26
CA GLY A 76 -7.45 23.73 7.31
C GLY A 76 -7.14 22.38 6.66
N LYS A 77 -6.03 21.73 6.99
CA LYS A 77 -5.86 20.30 6.78
C LYS A 77 -6.77 19.59 7.75
N VAL A 78 -7.91 19.14 7.25
CA VAL A 78 -8.66 18.06 7.88
C VAL A 78 -7.64 16.98 8.16
N ASP A 79 -7.39 16.69 9.44
CA ASP A 79 -6.48 15.62 9.86
C ASP A 79 -7.13 14.29 9.48
N VAL A 80 -6.99 13.91 8.22
CA VAL A 80 -7.58 12.70 7.66
C VAL A 80 -6.69 11.54 8.07
N ASP A 81 -7.19 10.71 8.97
CA ASP A 81 -6.59 9.42 9.28
C ASP A 81 -6.80 8.47 8.08
N VAL A 82 -5.88 8.55 7.10
CA VAL A 82 -5.95 7.78 5.84
C VAL A 82 -6.03 6.27 6.08
N PRO A 83 -5.23 5.65 6.97
CA PRO A 83 -5.38 4.24 7.32
C PRO A 83 -6.77 3.88 7.80
N LYS A 84 -7.34 4.67 8.69
CA LYS A 84 -8.70 4.46 9.21
C LYS A 84 -9.75 4.62 8.13
N LEU A 85 -9.59 5.61 7.25
CA LEU A 85 -10.48 5.83 6.12
C LEU A 85 -10.42 4.67 5.11
N LEU A 86 -9.23 4.13 4.80
CA LEU A 86 -9.07 2.96 3.94
C LEU A 86 -9.70 1.70 4.56
N CYS A 87 -9.57 1.50 5.86
CA CYS A 87 -10.26 0.42 6.57
C CYS A 87 -11.78 0.59 6.46
N ALA A 88 -12.31 1.78 6.74
CA ALA A 88 -13.73 2.07 6.63
C ALA A 88 -14.27 1.86 5.21
N LEU A 89 -13.52 2.26 4.17
CA LEU A 89 -13.85 2.00 2.77
C LEU A 89 -13.88 0.51 2.42
N LYS A 90 -13.10 -0.31 3.12
CA LYS A 90 -13.07 -1.75 2.93
C LYS A 90 -14.23 -2.45 3.63
N ASP A 91 -14.53 -2.02 4.85
CA ASP A 91 -15.53 -2.64 5.71
C ASP A 91 -16.96 -2.24 5.31
N ASP A 92 -17.17 -0.97 4.97
CA ASP A 92 -18.49 -0.42 4.62
C ASP A 92 -18.43 0.59 3.47
N PRO A 93 -18.07 0.13 2.27
CA PRO A 93 -17.86 1.01 1.11
C PRO A 93 -19.10 1.76 0.64
N LEU A 94 -20.29 1.33 1.02
CA LEU A 94 -21.56 1.98 0.59
C LEU A 94 -21.89 3.23 1.40
N HIS A 95 -21.41 3.33 2.63
CA HIS A 95 -21.70 4.46 3.52
C HIS A 95 -20.52 5.42 3.66
N VAL A 96 -19.36 5.06 3.12
CA VAL A 96 -18.16 5.91 3.13
C VAL A 96 -17.94 6.47 1.73
N ASN A 97 -18.11 7.77 1.57
CA ASN A 97 -17.87 8.45 0.29
C ASN A 97 -16.83 9.56 0.50
N PRO A 98 -15.55 9.28 0.20
CA PRO A 98 -14.50 10.24 0.45
C PRO A 98 -14.69 11.52 -0.37
N SER A 99 -14.50 12.65 0.30
CA SER A 99 -14.47 13.98 -0.35
C SER A 99 -13.27 14.09 -1.29
N LYS A 100 -13.20 15.19 -2.05
CA LYS A 100 -12.05 15.48 -2.90
C LYS A 100 -10.76 15.65 -2.11
N GLU A 101 -10.89 16.23 -0.92
CA GLU A 101 -9.79 16.45 0.02
C GLU A 101 -9.29 15.13 0.60
N GLU A 102 -10.20 14.27 1.05
CA GLU A 102 -9.87 12.93 1.56
C GLU A 102 -9.22 12.06 0.49
N TRP A 103 -9.69 12.10 -0.75
CA TRP A 103 -9.02 11.44 -1.86
C TRP A 103 -7.62 12.02 -2.14
N ALA A 104 -7.42 13.34 -1.94
CA ALA A 104 -6.10 13.93 -2.06
C ALA A 104 -5.12 13.37 -1.03
N GLU A 105 -5.58 13.20 0.21
CA GLU A 105 -4.78 12.60 1.27
C GLU A 105 -4.49 11.11 1.00
N ILE A 106 -5.47 10.33 0.53
CA ILE A 106 -5.26 8.93 0.13
C ILE A 106 -4.19 8.83 -0.98
N ILE A 107 -4.27 9.68 -2.00
CA ILE A 107 -3.30 9.70 -3.10
C ILE A 107 -1.91 10.10 -2.58
N GLY A 108 -1.83 11.14 -1.75
CA GLY A 108 -0.59 11.59 -1.14
C GLY A 108 0.07 10.51 -0.29
N MET A 109 -0.70 9.82 0.55
CA MET A 109 -0.21 8.69 1.35
C MET A 109 0.25 7.53 0.46
N THR A 110 -0.50 7.25 -0.61
CA THR A 110 -0.13 6.19 -1.57
C THR A 110 1.20 6.51 -2.25
N ASP A 111 1.40 7.75 -2.69
CA ASP A 111 2.68 8.19 -3.28
C ASP A 111 3.82 8.11 -2.27
N LEU A 112 3.58 8.53 -1.03
CA LEU A 112 4.58 8.46 0.03
C LEU A 112 5.06 7.03 0.30
N LEU A 113 4.13 6.07 0.35
CA LEU A 113 4.44 4.67 0.69
C LEU A 113 4.93 3.85 -0.51
N PHE A 114 4.60 4.26 -1.74
CA PHE A 114 4.91 3.51 -2.95
C PHE A 114 5.78 4.32 -3.94
N ASN A 115 6.76 5.07 -3.43
CA ASN A 115 7.79 5.77 -4.23
C ASN A 115 7.22 6.69 -5.32
N ASN A 116 6.22 7.52 -5.00
CA ASN A 116 5.58 8.48 -5.90
C ASN A 116 4.96 7.87 -7.18
N PHE A 117 4.56 6.59 -7.11
CA PHE A 117 4.13 5.85 -8.30
C PHE A 117 2.93 6.48 -9.03
N LEU A 118 1.99 7.12 -8.31
CA LEU A 118 0.84 7.82 -8.91
C LEU A 118 1.26 9.12 -9.59
N THR A 119 2.18 9.85 -8.95
CA THR A 119 2.77 11.06 -9.53
C THR A 119 3.54 10.71 -10.80
N ASP A 120 4.30 9.63 -10.81
CA ASP A 120 5.03 9.15 -11.99
C ASP A 120 4.08 8.71 -13.11
N LEU A 121 3.03 7.97 -12.79
CA LEU A 121 2.00 7.59 -13.76
C LEU A 121 1.30 8.81 -14.35
N ARG A 122 0.97 9.79 -13.51
CA ARG A 122 0.35 11.04 -13.96
C ARG A 122 1.28 11.82 -14.90
N ASN A 123 2.55 11.97 -14.55
CA ASN A 123 3.51 12.71 -15.35
C ASN A 123 3.83 12.02 -16.67
N LYS A 124 3.95 10.68 -16.66
CA LYS A 124 4.32 9.90 -17.83
C LYS A 124 3.16 9.64 -18.78
N TYR A 125 1.97 9.36 -18.25
CA TYR A 125 0.83 8.89 -19.03
C TYR A 125 -0.38 9.83 -18.97
N SER A 126 -0.31 10.94 -18.25
CA SER A 126 -1.38 11.93 -18.10
C SER A 126 -2.70 11.30 -17.61
N ILE A 127 -2.62 10.39 -16.65
CA ILE A 127 -3.79 9.74 -16.06
C ILE A 127 -4.66 10.75 -15.34
N THR A 128 -5.98 10.58 -15.44
CA THR A 128 -6.96 11.46 -14.79
C THR A 128 -7.02 11.20 -13.28
N ARG A 129 -7.66 12.12 -12.53
CA ARG A 129 -7.89 11.96 -11.11
C ARG A 129 -8.59 10.65 -10.76
N HIS A 130 -9.68 10.34 -11.47
CA HIS A 130 -10.41 9.11 -11.25
C HIS A 130 -9.56 7.86 -11.56
N GLU A 131 -8.70 7.92 -12.57
CA GLU A 131 -7.76 6.83 -12.87
C GLU A 131 -6.69 6.67 -11.77
N GLN A 132 -6.26 7.78 -11.12
CA GLN A 132 -5.41 7.72 -9.92
C GLN A 132 -6.13 7.05 -8.75
N GLU A 133 -7.39 7.38 -8.50
CA GLU A 133 -8.22 6.75 -7.47
C GLU A 133 -8.37 5.25 -7.70
N ILE A 134 -8.59 4.81 -8.95
CA ILE A 134 -8.61 3.39 -9.31
C ILE A 134 -7.26 2.72 -9.00
N CYS A 135 -6.14 3.36 -9.37
CA CYS A 135 -4.79 2.85 -9.08
C CYS A 135 -4.53 2.76 -7.57
N CYS A 136 -4.99 3.75 -6.79
CA CYS A 136 -4.92 3.71 -5.32
C CYS A 136 -5.61 2.46 -4.78
N LEU A 137 -6.87 2.25 -5.12
CA LEU A 137 -7.63 1.10 -4.61
C LEU A 137 -6.98 -0.23 -4.99
N ILE A 138 -6.45 -0.34 -6.21
CA ILE A 138 -5.71 -1.54 -6.65
C ILE A 138 -4.45 -1.74 -5.79
N LYS A 139 -3.67 -0.68 -5.56
CA LYS A 139 -2.43 -0.74 -4.77
C LYS A 139 -2.70 -1.11 -3.31
N TRP A 140 -3.81 -0.64 -2.75
CA TRP A 140 -4.29 -1.00 -1.42
C TRP A 140 -5.06 -2.33 -1.36
N ASN A 141 -4.97 -3.13 -2.43
CA ASN A 141 -5.54 -4.48 -2.49
C ASN A 141 -7.08 -4.54 -2.37
N PHE A 142 -7.77 -3.52 -2.89
CA PHE A 142 -9.23 -3.58 -3.03
C PHE A 142 -9.61 -4.56 -4.15
N SER A 143 -10.50 -5.49 -3.84
CA SER A 143 -11.09 -6.40 -4.82
C SER A 143 -11.99 -5.64 -5.80
N ARG A 144 -12.30 -6.26 -6.95
CA ARG A 144 -13.22 -5.67 -7.92
C ARG A 144 -14.59 -5.31 -7.30
N LYS A 145 -15.10 -6.15 -6.40
CA LYS A 145 -16.37 -5.92 -5.70
C LYS A 145 -16.29 -4.68 -4.80
N GLU A 146 -15.23 -4.53 -4.04
CA GLU A 146 -14.98 -3.36 -3.19
C GLU A 146 -14.81 -2.09 -4.03
N GLN A 147 -14.05 -2.14 -5.14
CA GLN A 147 -13.90 -1.00 -6.06
C GLN A 147 -15.24 -0.54 -6.63
N LEU A 148 -16.12 -1.48 -7.02
CA LEU A 148 -17.47 -1.16 -7.49
C LEU A 148 -18.29 -0.45 -6.43
N ALA A 149 -18.20 -0.91 -5.19
CA ALA A 149 -18.95 -0.34 -4.07
C ALA A 149 -18.42 1.05 -3.71
N VAL A 150 -17.10 1.25 -3.61
CA VAL A 150 -16.47 2.56 -3.31
C VAL A 150 -16.85 3.63 -4.34
N PHE A 151 -16.85 3.28 -5.63
CA PHE A 151 -17.22 4.25 -6.67
C PHE A 151 -18.73 4.33 -6.94
N ASN A 152 -19.54 3.52 -6.26
CA ASN A 152 -20.97 3.35 -6.55
C ASN A 152 -21.25 3.18 -8.06
N ASN A 153 -20.44 2.39 -8.72
CA ASN A 153 -20.42 2.21 -10.17
C ASN A 153 -21.02 0.87 -10.60
N THR A 154 -21.55 0.84 -11.81
CA THR A 154 -21.92 -0.42 -12.46
C THR A 154 -20.65 -1.18 -12.91
N PRO A 155 -20.70 -2.53 -13.01
CA PRO A 155 -19.59 -3.33 -13.52
C PRO A 155 -19.07 -2.87 -14.87
N ASP A 156 -19.95 -2.43 -15.77
CA ASP A 156 -19.60 -1.91 -17.10
C ASP A 156 -18.88 -0.56 -17.04
N ALA A 157 -19.30 0.34 -16.15
CA ALA A 157 -18.66 1.63 -15.96
C ALA A 157 -17.21 1.47 -15.45
N LEU A 158 -16.98 0.62 -14.45
CA LEU A 158 -15.64 0.31 -13.95
C LEU A 158 -14.79 -0.36 -15.04
N THR A 159 -15.34 -1.31 -15.78
CA THR A 159 -14.64 -1.98 -16.89
C THR A 159 -14.21 -0.97 -17.95
N LYS A 160 -15.08 -0.04 -18.34
CA LYS A 160 -14.76 1.02 -19.30
C LYS A 160 -13.67 1.97 -18.77
N SER A 161 -13.72 2.33 -17.47
CA SER A 161 -12.70 3.18 -16.85
C SER A 161 -11.34 2.49 -16.81
N LYS A 162 -11.29 1.22 -16.39
CA LYS A 162 -10.08 0.40 -16.42
C LYS A 162 -9.56 0.18 -17.85
N GLY A 163 -10.43 0.00 -18.83
CA GLY A 163 -10.06 -0.11 -20.23
C GLY A 163 -9.40 1.16 -20.79
N ARG A 164 -9.91 2.34 -20.40
CA ARG A 164 -9.29 3.62 -20.76
C ARG A 164 -7.92 3.79 -20.10
N LEU A 165 -7.81 3.43 -18.83
CA LEU A 165 -6.53 3.46 -18.10
C LEU A 165 -5.50 2.52 -18.75
N LYS A 166 -5.88 1.28 -19.10
CA LYS A 166 -5.01 0.35 -19.85
C LYS A 166 -4.47 0.95 -21.14
N LYS A 167 -5.33 1.59 -21.93
CA LYS A 167 -4.94 2.25 -23.19
C LYS A 167 -3.95 3.38 -22.94
N ARG A 168 -4.15 4.21 -21.90
CA ARG A 168 -3.21 5.29 -21.53
C ARG A 168 -1.86 4.75 -21.13
N LEU A 169 -1.84 3.65 -20.38
CA LEU A 169 -0.60 2.98 -19.94
C LEU A 169 0.09 2.20 -21.08
N GLY A 170 -0.50 2.11 -22.25
CA GLY A 170 0.04 1.36 -23.40
C GLY A 170 0.03 -0.15 -23.19
N LEU A 171 -0.89 -0.67 -22.38
CA LEU A 171 -0.98 -2.08 -22.06
C LEU A 171 -1.88 -2.81 -23.10
N ASP A 172 -1.49 -4.06 -23.41
CA ASP A 172 -2.29 -4.95 -24.22
C ASP A 172 -3.66 -5.26 -23.59
N GLU A 173 -4.65 -5.58 -24.44
CA GLU A 173 -5.98 -5.98 -23.96
C GLU A 173 -5.96 -7.20 -23.04
N LYS A 174 -5.01 -8.13 -23.26
CA LYS A 174 -4.84 -9.35 -22.46
C LYS A 174 -4.16 -9.11 -21.11
N THR A 175 -3.49 -7.98 -20.92
CA THR A 175 -2.77 -7.68 -19.67
C THR A 175 -3.76 -7.46 -18.52
N ASP A 176 -3.53 -8.11 -17.39
CA ASP A 176 -4.28 -7.83 -16.16
C ASP A 176 -3.79 -6.50 -15.57
N LEU A 177 -4.65 -5.47 -15.59
CA LEU A 177 -4.35 -4.15 -15.07
C LEU A 177 -4.07 -4.18 -13.56
N ASP A 178 -4.86 -4.94 -12.81
CA ASP A 178 -4.74 -4.96 -11.36
C ASP A 178 -3.42 -5.61 -10.95
N ALA A 179 -3.02 -6.70 -11.61
CA ALA A 179 -1.73 -7.33 -11.42
C ALA A 179 -0.58 -6.38 -11.79
N TYR A 180 -0.69 -5.68 -12.93
CA TYR A 180 0.31 -4.72 -13.39
C TYR A 180 0.52 -3.58 -12.38
N VAL A 181 -0.56 -2.93 -11.93
CA VAL A 181 -0.50 -1.81 -10.99
C VAL A 181 0.06 -2.24 -9.63
N ARG A 182 -0.22 -3.45 -9.18
CA ARG A 182 0.36 -3.98 -7.93
C ARG A 182 1.87 -4.17 -7.98
N LEU A 183 2.41 -4.45 -9.16
CA LEU A 183 3.85 -4.67 -9.36
C LEU A 183 4.65 -3.37 -9.52
N LEU A 184 4.00 -2.26 -9.92
CA LEU A 184 4.63 -0.94 -9.95
C LEU A 184 4.98 -0.45 -8.54
#